data_58c2012f0b90d2badfb2b828ecb7db1a
#
_entry.id   58c2012f0b90d2badfb2b828ecb7db1a
#
_cell.length_a   1.000
_cell.length_b   1.000
_cell.length_c   1.000
_cell.angle_alpha   90.00
_cell.angle_beta   90.00
_cell.angle_gamma   90.00
#
_symmetry.space_group_name_H-M   'P 1'
#
loop_
_entity.id
_entity.type
_entity.pdbx_description
1 polymer ?
#
loop_
_entity_poly.entity_id
_entity_poly.type
_entity_poly.pdbx_seq_one_letter_code
_entity_poly.pdbx_strand_id
1 'polypeptide(L)'
;MSGPIVLGIESTCDETAASVVQGRILISNVVASSMDEHARYGGVIPEIASRAHAEAFVPCVSKALADANMTLSDVDAIAVSAGPGLAGCLAVGVSGAKSLAWAANKPIYGINHVIGHIAVTQLQFGPFPEDTLALIVSGGHTSLLHVEDVARHIDVVGTTLDDAAGECFDKVARLLGFPYPGGPHIDRHAQLGDPHAIKVPQGLTQGKAGQQHPYDFSFSGVKTAVARWIEEQQAQGNEIPVDDVCASLADSVATVLAKKAMRGCEQYDSKTLIVGGGFSANSQLRAKLLEVGAEHGVEVRVPQLKLCTDNGAMVAMLGVNLVEAGVAPSNPDFAIDSAMPLTKISM
;
A
#
# COMPACT_ATOMS: atom_id res chain seq x y z
N MET A 1 16.84 13.45 20.95
CA MET A 1 15.60 13.54 21.77
C MET A 1 14.66 12.45 21.29
N SER A 2 14.11 11.69 22.19
CA SER A 2 13.08 10.70 21.86
C SER A 2 11.82 11.45 21.38
N GLY A 3 11.35 11.17 20.17
CA GLY A 3 10.09 11.70 19.65
C GLY A 3 8.87 11.10 20.37
N PRO A 4 7.63 11.49 19.94
CA PRO A 4 6.41 10.99 20.53
C PRO A 4 6.28 9.47 20.39
N ILE A 5 5.66 8.84 21.39
CA ILE A 5 5.34 7.39 21.39
C ILE A 5 3.90 7.23 20.91
N VAL A 6 3.70 6.57 19.77
CA VAL A 6 2.39 6.38 19.17
C VAL A 6 2.08 4.89 19.02
N LEU A 7 0.90 4.49 19.51
CA LEU A 7 0.30 3.19 19.24
C LEU A 7 -0.50 3.31 17.94
N GLY A 8 -0.07 2.60 16.88
CA GLY A 8 -0.79 2.53 15.61
C GLY A 8 -1.61 1.26 15.50
N ILE A 9 -2.83 1.38 14.98
CA ILE A 9 -3.80 0.29 14.83
C ILE A 9 -4.31 0.25 13.40
N GLU A 10 -4.15 -0.91 12.75
CA GLU A 10 -4.59 -1.18 11.38
C GLU A 10 -5.65 -2.27 11.35
N SER A 11 -6.72 -2.04 10.54
CA SER A 11 -7.80 -3.01 10.35
C SER A 11 -8.62 -2.77 9.08
N THR A 12 -8.01 -2.32 7.99
CA THR A 12 -8.77 -1.88 6.79
C THR A 12 -9.27 -3.02 5.91
N CYS A 13 -8.62 -4.17 5.90
CA CYS A 13 -8.89 -5.26 4.96
C CYS A 13 -8.86 -6.63 5.63
N ASP A 14 -7.74 -7.34 5.60
CA ASP A 14 -7.60 -8.72 6.11
C ASP A 14 -6.52 -8.86 7.19
N GLU A 15 -5.71 -7.83 7.42
CA GLU A 15 -4.74 -7.76 8.51
C GLU A 15 -5.26 -6.94 9.68
N THR A 16 -5.21 -7.54 10.89
CA THR A 16 -5.32 -6.82 12.16
C THR A 16 -3.92 -6.56 12.68
N ALA A 17 -3.53 -5.31 12.83
CA ALA A 17 -2.20 -5.02 13.31
C ALA A 17 -2.17 -3.93 14.38
N ALA A 18 -1.18 -4.05 15.29
CA ALA A 18 -0.85 -3.03 16.26
C ALA A 18 0.67 -2.87 16.36
N SER A 19 1.13 -1.63 16.49
CA SER A 19 2.56 -1.32 16.57
C SER A 19 2.81 -0.13 17.47
N VAL A 20 3.97 -0.13 18.13
CA VAL A 20 4.47 1.02 18.89
C VAL A 20 5.67 1.61 18.16
N VAL A 21 5.58 2.89 17.86
CA VAL A 21 6.66 3.67 17.27
C VAL A 21 7.01 4.84 18.18
N GLN A 22 8.30 5.08 18.40
CA GLN A 22 8.81 6.24 19.14
C GLN A 22 9.64 7.13 18.22
N GLY A 23 9.15 8.31 17.90
CA GLY A 23 9.74 9.14 16.85
C GLY A 23 9.82 8.34 15.53
N ARG A 24 11.03 8.00 15.08
CA ARG A 24 11.23 7.16 13.88
C ARG A 24 11.85 5.79 14.19
N ILE A 25 11.61 5.29 15.40
CA ILE A 25 12.11 3.98 15.84
C ILE A 25 10.92 3.04 16.02
N LEU A 26 10.90 1.96 15.26
CA LEU A 26 9.93 0.89 15.42
C LEU A 26 10.28 0.06 16.67
N ILE A 27 9.44 0.12 17.69
CA ILE A 27 9.64 -0.62 18.94
C ILE A 27 9.01 -2.00 18.87
N SER A 28 7.75 -2.08 18.39
CA SER A 28 7.04 -3.35 18.21
C SER A 28 6.15 -3.30 16.97
N ASN A 29 5.92 -4.47 16.35
CA ASN A 29 4.99 -4.61 15.23
C ASN A 29 4.37 -6.00 15.28
N VAL A 30 3.09 -6.08 15.53
CA VAL A 30 2.30 -7.31 15.60
C VAL A 30 1.25 -7.29 14.50
N VAL A 31 1.20 -8.34 13.71
CA VAL A 31 0.22 -8.51 12.62
C VAL A 31 -0.42 -9.88 12.75
N ALA A 32 -1.74 -9.93 12.68
CA ALA A 32 -2.55 -11.14 12.54
C ALA A 32 -3.33 -11.03 11.23
N SER A 33 -3.12 -11.98 10.32
CA SER A 33 -3.81 -12.01 9.02
C SER A 33 -4.90 -13.08 8.99
N SER A 34 -6.01 -12.75 8.38
CA SER A 34 -7.11 -13.68 8.06
C SER A 34 -7.05 -14.18 6.60
N MET A 35 -5.94 -13.96 5.90
CA MET A 35 -5.74 -14.29 4.50
C MET A 35 -6.03 -15.76 4.18
N ASP A 36 -5.61 -16.70 5.05
CA ASP A 36 -5.84 -18.13 4.85
C ASP A 36 -7.34 -18.50 4.82
N GLU A 37 -8.16 -17.76 5.55
CA GLU A 37 -9.62 -17.94 5.52
C GLU A 37 -10.23 -17.42 4.22
N HIS A 38 -9.67 -16.36 3.67
CA HIS A 38 -10.13 -15.71 2.44
C HIS A 38 -9.65 -16.43 1.17
N ALA A 39 -8.50 -17.09 1.22
CA ALA A 39 -7.90 -17.79 0.06
C ALA A 39 -8.87 -18.79 -0.58
N ARG A 40 -9.67 -19.51 0.26
CA ARG A 40 -10.68 -20.49 -0.21
C ARG A 40 -11.84 -19.86 -0.99
N TYR A 41 -12.06 -18.56 -0.88
CA TYR A 41 -13.09 -17.80 -1.60
C TYR A 41 -12.53 -17.03 -2.80
N GLY A 42 -11.21 -17.02 -2.96
CA GLY A 42 -10.51 -16.30 -4.04
C GLY A 42 -10.54 -14.79 -3.91
N GLY A 43 -10.71 -14.26 -2.68
CA GLY A 43 -10.72 -12.85 -2.36
C GLY A 43 -11.29 -12.57 -0.98
N VAL A 44 -11.11 -11.35 -0.47
CA VAL A 44 -11.53 -10.96 0.87
C VAL A 44 -13.06 -10.91 0.98
N ILE A 45 -13.60 -11.58 1.99
CA ILE A 45 -15.03 -11.55 2.34
C ILE A 45 -15.20 -10.59 3.53
N PRO A 46 -15.87 -9.43 3.36
CA PRO A 46 -15.92 -8.37 4.36
C PRO A 46 -16.46 -8.79 5.73
N GLU A 47 -17.46 -9.69 5.77
CA GLU A 47 -18.04 -10.17 7.01
C GLU A 47 -17.09 -11.09 7.78
N ILE A 48 -16.35 -11.95 7.09
CA ILE A 48 -15.33 -12.83 7.69
C ILE A 48 -14.20 -11.96 8.25
N ALA A 49 -13.70 -11.01 7.45
CA ALA A 49 -12.65 -10.09 7.87
C ALA A 49 -13.04 -9.30 9.13
N SER A 50 -14.25 -8.73 9.16
CA SER A 50 -14.73 -7.95 10.32
C SER A 50 -14.78 -8.79 11.60
N ARG A 51 -15.17 -10.05 11.52
CA ARG A 51 -15.16 -10.98 12.68
C ARG A 51 -13.75 -11.30 13.12
N ALA A 52 -12.85 -11.60 12.18
CA ALA A 52 -11.44 -11.86 12.48
C ALA A 52 -10.78 -10.65 13.17
N HIS A 53 -11.08 -9.42 12.73
CA HIS A 53 -10.62 -8.21 13.40
C HIS A 53 -11.12 -8.11 14.85
N ALA A 54 -12.40 -8.41 15.10
CA ALA A 54 -12.97 -8.36 16.44
C ALA A 54 -12.28 -9.34 17.41
N GLU A 55 -11.91 -10.52 16.92
CA GLU A 55 -11.19 -11.53 17.69
C GLU A 55 -9.71 -11.19 17.90
N ALA A 56 -9.05 -10.64 16.88
CA ALA A 56 -7.61 -10.35 16.90
C ALA A 56 -7.24 -9.00 17.53
N PHE A 57 -8.18 -8.05 17.64
CA PHE A 57 -7.90 -6.66 18.07
C PHE A 57 -7.20 -6.61 19.44
N VAL A 58 -7.82 -7.17 20.47
CA VAL A 58 -7.26 -7.13 21.84
C VAL A 58 -5.95 -7.91 21.92
N PRO A 59 -5.82 -9.15 21.40
CA PRO A 59 -4.56 -9.85 21.33
C PRO A 59 -3.42 -9.07 20.67
N CYS A 60 -3.67 -8.46 19.50
CA CYS A 60 -2.65 -7.69 18.77
C CYS A 60 -2.19 -6.47 19.57
N VAL A 61 -3.11 -5.67 20.12
CA VAL A 61 -2.78 -4.49 20.91
C VAL A 61 -2.01 -4.87 22.17
N SER A 62 -2.50 -5.87 22.91
CA SER A 62 -1.85 -6.33 24.14
C SER A 62 -0.44 -6.84 23.88
N LYS A 63 -0.26 -7.60 22.80
CA LYS A 63 1.05 -8.12 22.41
C LYS A 63 1.99 -6.99 21.97
N ALA A 64 1.52 -6.02 21.17
CA ALA A 64 2.34 -4.90 20.73
C ALA A 64 2.86 -4.06 21.89
N LEU A 65 2.03 -3.78 22.89
CA LEU A 65 2.44 -3.09 24.11
C LEU A 65 3.41 -3.94 24.95
N ALA A 66 3.14 -5.23 25.13
CA ALA A 66 4.02 -6.14 25.84
C ALA A 66 5.40 -6.28 25.19
N ASP A 67 5.45 -6.46 23.85
CA ASP A 67 6.71 -6.54 23.09
C ASP A 67 7.51 -5.22 23.17
N ALA A 68 6.82 -4.09 23.35
CA ALA A 68 7.43 -2.78 23.59
C ALA A 68 7.87 -2.58 25.05
N ASN A 69 7.52 -3.47 25.98
CA ASN A 69 7.62 -3.28 27.45
C ASN A 69 6.93 -1.98 27.91
N MET A 70 5.76 -1.67 27.36
CA MET A 70 4.97 -0.47 27.60
C MET A 70 3.53 -0.82 27.97
N THR A 71 2.85 0.15 28.56
CA THR A 71 1.41 0.15 28.82
C THR A 71 0.73 1.27 28.05
N LEU A 72 -0.60 1.34 28.03
CA LEU A 72 -1.33 2.46 27.43
C LEU A 72 -1.01 3.82 28.07
N SER A 73 -0.56 3.84 29.33
CA SER A 73 -0.15 5.09 29.99
C SER A 73 1.14 5.68 29.42
N ASP A 74 2.00 4.84 28.84
CA ASP A 74 3.31 5.24 28.33
C ASP A 74 3.25 5.83 26.90
N VAL A 75 2.14 5.60 26.15
CA VAL A 75 1.98 6.18 24.81
C VAL A 75 1.49 7.62 24.90
N ASP A 76 1.93 8.47 23.98
CA ASP A 76 1.51 9.86 23.89
C ASP A 76 0.22 10.03 23.09
N ALA A 77 -0.01 9.16 22.10
CA ALA A 77 -1.19 9.19 21.23
C ALA A 77 -1.53 7.80 20.67
N ILE A 78 -2.79 7.63 20.24
CA ILE A 78 -3.26 6.46 19.50
C ILE A 78 -3.62 6.92 18.08
N ALA A 79 -3.09 6.23 17.06
CA ALA A 79 -3.47 6.42 15.66
C ALA A 79 -4.19 5.17 15.17
N VAL A 80 -5.22 5.35 14.34
CA VAL A 80 -6.00 4.25 13.76
C VAL A 80 -6.38 4.57 12.33
N SER A 81 -6.31 3.60 11.44
CA SER A 81 -6.81 3.74 10.08
C SER A 81 -8.31 3.97 10.10
N ALA A 82 -8.74 5.16 9.65
CA ALA A 82 -10.15 5.56 9.57
C ALA A 82 -10.73 5.42 8.15
N GLY A 83 -9.88 5.19 7.17
CA GLY A 83 -10.19 4.97 5.76
C GLY A 83 -8.98 5.23 4.84
N PRO A 84 -9.12 4.90 3.54
CA PRO A 84 -10.17 4.06 2.97
C PRO A 84 -10.04 2.59 3.40
N GLY A 85 -11.12 1.78 3.19
CA GLY A 85 -11.12 0.36 3.52
C GLY A 85 -12.52 -0.23 3.66
N LEU A 86 -12.60 -1.50 4.04
CA LEU A 86 -13.87 -2.20 4.26
C LEU A 86 -14.57 -1.63 5.50
N ALA A 87 -15.80 -1.13 5.32
CA ALA A 87 -16.53 -0.41 6.37
C ALA A 87 -16.66 -1.19 7.69
N GLY A 88 -16.95 -2.51 7.62
CA GLY A 88 -17.04 -3.36 8.81
C GLY A 88 -15.71 -3.52 9.54
N CYS A 89 -14.62 -3.68 8.79
CA CYS A 89 -13.26 -3.79 9.31
C CYS A 89 -12.82 -2.49 9.99
N LEU A 90 -12.97 -1.35 9.29
CA LEU A 90 -12.70 -0.02 9.83
C LEU A 90 -13.48 0.25 11.12
N ALA A 91 -14.78 -0.14 11.15
CA ALA A 91 -15.63 0.07 12.33
C ALA A 91 -15.10 -0.66 13.56
N VAL A 92 -14.55 -1.87 13.42
CA VAL A 92 -13.94 -2.62 14.52
C VAL A 92 -12.71 -1.90 15.05
N GLY A 93 -11.76 -1.57 14.17
CA GLY A 93 -10.51 -0.90 14.57
C GLY A 93 -10.74 0.47 15.20
N VAL A 94 -11.57 1.31 14.55
CA VAL A 94 -11.87 2.66 15.05
C VAL A 94 -12.62 2.62 16.38
N SER A 95 -13.60 1.71 16.56
CA SER A 95 -14.32 1.58 17.83
C SER A 95 -13.40 1.11 18.96
N GLY A 96 -12.55 0.13 18.67
CA GLY A 96 -11.55 -0.35 19.62
C GLY A 96 -10.54 0.73 20.01
N ALA A 97 -9.97 1.44 19.02
CA ALA A 97 -9.03 2.52 19.25
C ALA A 97 -9.62 3.69 20.07
N LYS A 98 -10.87 4.10 19.76
CA LYS A 98 -11.59 5.11 20.54
C LYS A 98 -11.81 4.68 22.00
N SER A 99 -12.17 3.42 22.20
CA SER A 99 -12.35 2.87 23.56
C SER A 99 -11.06 2.92 24.36
N LEU A 100 -9.92 2.56 23.74
CA LEU A 100 -8.60 2.62 24.37
C LEU A 100 -8.18 4.07 24.66
N ALA A 101 -8.38 4.98 23.69
CA ALA A 101 -8.04 6.40 23.83
C ALA A 101 -8.83 7.05 24.96
N TRP A 102 -10.13 6.76 25.04
CA TRP A 102 -10.99 7.26 26.11
C TRP A 102 -10.61 6.71 27.47
N ALA A 103 -10.38 5.39 27.59
CA ALA A 103 -10.03 4.76 28.84
C ALA A 103 -8.67 5.24 29.38
N ALA A 104 -7.70 5.49 28.50
CA ALA A 104 -6.36 5.97 28.85
C ALA A 104 -6.23 7.51 28.88
N ASN A 105 -7.28 8.25 28.55
CA ASN A 105 -7.28 9.71 28.38
C ASN A 105 -6.16 10.17 27.43
N LYS A 106 -6.04 9.52 26.25
CA LYS A 106 -5.03 9.83 25.24
C LYS A 106 -5.67 10.45 23.99
N PRO A 107 -4.96 11.37 23.32
CA PRO A 107 -5.41 11.88 22.01
C PRO A 107 -5.48 10.76 20.99
N ILE A 108 -6.48 10.84 20.09
CA ILE A 108 -6.67 9.89 18.99
C ILE A 108 -6.57 10.60 17.64
N TYR A 109 -5.94 9.92 16.68
CA TYR A 109 -5.83 10.34 15.29
C TYR A 109 -6.43 9.27 14.39
N GLY A 110 -7.58 9.57 13.74
CA GLY A 110 -8.11 8.78 12.64
C GLY A 110 -7.33 9.14 11.36
N ILE A 111 -6.56 8.22 10.81
CA ILE A 111 -5.63 8.52 9.72
C ILE A 111 -6.05 7.86 8.41
N ASN A 112 -5.48 8.37 7.30
CA ASN A 112 -5.60 7.76 5.99
C ASN A 112 -4.65 6.56 5.87
N HIS A 113 -5.23 5.38 5.65
CA HIS A 113 -4.52 4.12 5.48
C HIS A 113 -3.48 4.18 4.35
N VAL A 114 -3.86 4.73 3.18
CA VAL A 114 -2.98 4.78 2.00
C VAL A 114 -1.78 5.69 2.24
N ILE A 115 -1.97 6.80 2.93
CA ILE A 115 -0.88 7.71 3.31
C ILE A 115 0.04 7.05 4.35
N GLY A 116 -0.49 6.17 5.19
CA GLY A 116 0.32 5.33 6.08
C GLY A 116 1.40 4.54 5.35
N HIS A 117 1.08 3.97 4.18
CA HIS A 117 2.06 3.24 3.36
C HIS A 117 3.23 4.11 2.86
N ILE A 118 3.04 5.42 2.73
CA ILE A 118 4.14 6.34 2.43
C ILE A 118 4.92 6.63 3.71
N ALA A 119 4.21 6.98 4.78
CA ALA A 119 4.80 7.40 6.05
C ALA A 119 5.76 6.36 6.63
N VAL A 120 5.46 5.07 6.49
CA VAL A 120 6.26 3.96 7.05
C VAL A 120 7.71 3.95 6.55
N THR A 121 8.00 4.51 5.37
CA THR A 121 9.36 4.59 4.82
C THR A 121 10.28 5.45 5.67
N GLN A 122 9.74 6.38 6.46
CA GLN A 122 10.52 7.22 7.37
C GLN A 122 11.19 6.43 8.51
N LEU A 123 10.70 5.24 8.83
CA LEU A 123 11.34 4.33 9.80
C LEU A 123 12.71 3.85 9.31
N GLN A 124 12.95 3.86 8.01
CA GLN A 124 14.19 3.39 7.40
C GLN A 124 15.05 4.53 6.85
N PHE A 125 14.42 5.55 6.25
CA PHE A 125 15.11 6.59 5.49
C PHE A 125 15.09 7.96 6.16
N GLY A 126 14.40 8.08 7.32
CA GLY A 126 14.22 9.36 7.99
C GLY A 126 13.14 10.24 7.35
N PRO A 127 13.06 11.53 7.73
CA PRO A 127 12.06 12.48 7.24
C PRO A 127 12.05 12.58 5.71
N PHE A 128 10.89 12.96 5.17
CA PHE A 128 10.80 13.26 3.75
C PHE A 128 11.56 14.55 3.41
N PRO A 129 12.34 14.56 2.32
CA PRO A 129 12.76 15.81 1.71
C PRO A 129 11.56 16.63 1.23
N GLU A 130 11.79 17.93 1.00
CA GLU A 130 10.82 18.79 0.31
C GLU A 130 10.52 18.22 -1.10
N ASP A 131 9.32 18.49 -1.61
CA ASP A 131 8.88 18.09 -2.95
C ASP A 131 9.07 16.60 -3.29
N THR A 132 8.76 15.73 -2.34
CA THR A 132 8.85 14.28 -2.52
C THR A 132 7.69 13.77 -3.39
N LEU A 133 7.98 12.94 -4.40
CA LEU A 133 6.95 12.14 -5.08
C LEU A 133 6.75 10.80 -4.36
N ALA A 134 5.52 10.32 -4.36
CA ALA A 134 5.19 9.01 -3.84
C ALA A 134 4.36 8.21 -4.84
N LEU A 135 4.79 6.98 -5.13
CA LEU A 135 4.07 6.00 -5.94
C LEU A 135 3.43 4.97 -5.01
N ILE A 136 2.11 4.98 -4.95
CA ILE A 136 1.32 3.98 -4.23
C ILE A 136 0.90 2.89 -5.20
N VAL A 137 1.24 1.63 -4.88
CA VAL A 137 0.84 0.47 -5.68
C VAL A 137 0.39 -0.67 -4.76
N SER A 138 -0.89 -1.02 -4.84
CA SER A 138 -1.51 -2.08 -4.04
C SER A 138 -2.56 -2.85 -4.84
N GLY A 139 -3.28 -3.76 -4.20
CA GLY A 139 -4.45 -4.44 -4.77
C GLY A 139 -5.59 -3.50 -5.10
N GLY A 140 -5.78 -2.42 -4.33
CA GLY A 140 -6.89 -1.47 -4.52
C GLY A 140 -6.49 -0.11 -5.09
N HIS A 141 -5.21 0.26 -5.04
CA HIS A 141 -4.76 1.59 -5.41
C HIS A 141 -3.53 1.55 -6.32
N THR A 142 -3.52 2.44 -7.32
CA THR A 142 -2.32 2.79 -8.08
C THR A 142 -2.37 4.29 -8.32
N SER A 143 -1.53 5.05 -7.62
CA SER A 143 -1.56 6.51 -7.63
C SER A 143 -0.17 7.10 -7.50
N LEU A 144 0.05 8.22 -8.17
CA LEU A 144 1.22 9.08 -8.03
C LEU A 144 0.80 10.33 -7.27
N LEU A 145 1.51 10.63 -6.19
CA LEU A 145 1.20 11.72 -5.28
C LEU A 145 2.39 12.66 -5.19
N HIS A 146 2.13 13.94 -5.04
CA HIS A 146 3.11 14.94 -4.65
C HIS A 146 2.93 15.24 -3.16
N VAL A 147 3.98 15.07 -2.37
CA VAL A 147 3.97 15.21 -0.92
C VAL A 147 4.78 16.42 -0.53
N GLU A 148 4.11 17.53 -0.30
CA GLU A 148 4.72 18.74 0.26
C GLU A 148 4.91 18.61 1.78
N ASP A 149 3.88 18.13 2.47
CA ASP A 149 3.88 17.85 3.91
C ASP A 149 3.00 16.64 4.19
N VAL A 150 3.60 15.53 4.59
CA VAL A 150 2.89 14.27 4.85
C VAL A 150 1.82 14.38 5.94
N ALA A 151 1.92 15.38 6.82
CA ALA A 151 0.94 15.63 7.88
C ALA A 151 -0.17 16.62 7.47
N ARG A 152 0.02 17.41 6.38
CA ARG A 152 -0.89 18.52 6.05
C ARG A 152 -1.28 18.63 4.60
N HIS A 153 -0.38 18.33 3.66
CA HIS A 153 -0.63 18.62 2.24
C HIS A 153 -0.06 17.58 1.29
N ILE A 154 -0.97 16.93 0.58
CA ILE A 154 -0.66 15.93 -0.45
C ILE A 154 -1.59 16.16 -1.64
N ASP A 155 -1.02 16.25 -2.83
CA ASP A 155 -1.73 16.36 -4.08
C ASP A 155 -1.71 15.04 -4.87
N VAL A 156 -2.82 14.74 -5.53
CA VAL A 156 -2.91 13.61 -6.47
C VAL A 156 -2.44 14.06 -7.84
N VAL A 157 -1.31 13.54 -8.29
CA VAL A 157 -0.72 13.82 -9.60
C VAL A 157 -1.36 12.95 -10.69
N GLY A 158 -1.62 11.69 -10.37
CA GLY A 158 -2.28 10.74 -11.26
C GLY A 158 -2.78 9.52 -10.50
N THR A 159 -3.77 8.84 -11.06
CA THR A 159 -4.38 7.64 -10.48
C THR A 159 -4.76 6.64 -11.55
N THR A 160 -5.03 5.39 -11.15
CA THR A 160 -5.59 4.44 -12.12
C THR A 160 -7.02 4.83 -12.50
N LEU A 161 -7.33 4.71 -13.79
CA LEU A 161 -8.67 4.98 -14.34
C LEU A 161 -9.55 3.73 -14.34
N ASP A 162 -8.96 2.57 -14.02
CA ASP A 162 -9.64 1.27 -14.03
C ASP A 162 -9.04 0.35 -12.96
N ASP A 163 -8.61 -0.86 -13.32
CA ASP A 163 -8.00 -1.80 -12.39
C ASP A 163 -6.71 -1.21 -11.75
N ALA A 164 -6.47 -1.48 -10.48
CA ALA A 164 -5.15 -1.26 -9.87
C ALA A 164 -4.13 -2.30 -10.40
N ALA A 165 -2.84 -1.99 -10.29
CA ALA A 165 -1.78 -2.89 -10.76
C ALA A 165 -1.83 -4.27 -10.05
N GLY A 166 -2.02 -4.29 -8.72
CA GLY A 166 -2.14 -5.54 -7.98
C GLY A 166 -3.40 -6.32 -8.34
N GLU A 167 -4.54 -5.64 -8.55
CA GLU A 167 -5.77 -6.27 -9.02
C GLU A 167 -5.60 -6.91 -10.41
N CYS A 168 -4.85 -6.26 -11.31
CA CYS A 168 -4.51 -6.81 -12.62
C CYS A 168 -3.71 -8.12 -12.47
N PHE A 169 -2.74 -8.15 -11.55
CA PHE A 169 -1.96 -9.35 -11.24
C PHE A 169 -2.83 -10.48 -10.69
N ASP A 170 -3.70 -10.21 -9.74
CA ASP A 170 -4.60 -11.22 -9.17
C ASP A 170 -5.56 -11.79 -10.22
N LYS A 171 -6.05 -10.96 -11.14
CA LYS A 171 -6.91 -11.39 -12.25
C LYS A 171 -6.16 -12.27 -13.25
N VAL A 172 -4.91 -11.94 -13.60
CA VAL A 172 -4.08 -12.79 -14.49
C VAL A 172 -3.64 -14.07 -13.77
N ALA A 173 -3.26 -14.00 -12.50
CA ALA A 173 -2.93 -15.18 -11.70
C ALA A 173 -4.05 -16.21 -11.70
N ARG A 174 -5.29 -15.75 -11.54
CA ARG A 174 -6.48 -16.63 -11.62
C ARG A 174 -6.63 -17.30 -12.99
N LEU A 175 -6.33 -16.60 -14.10
CA LEU A 175 -6.34 -17.17 -15.45
C LEU A 175 -5.27 -18.25 -15.62
N LEU A 176 -4.14 -18.12 -14.93
CA LEU A 176 -3.05 -19.10 -14.91
C LEU A 176 -3.27 -20.23 -13.90
N GLY A 177 -4.39 -20.22 -13.14
CA GLY A 177 -4.71 -21.24 -12.15
C GLY A 177 -4.01 -21.08 -10.81
N PHE A 178 -3.41 -19.93 -10.53
CA PHE A 178 -2.78 -19.66 -9.23
C PHE A 178 -3.82 -19.33 -8.14
N PRO A 179 -3.54 -19.70 -6.89
CA PRO A 179 -4.39 -19.31 -5.77
C PRO A 179 -4.28 -17.80 -5.45
N TYR A 180 -5.24 -17.29 -4.70
CA TYR A 180 -5.21 -15.95 -4.15
C TYR A 180 -4.37 -15.90 -2.85
N PRO A 181 -3.56 -14.84 -2.63
CA PRO A 181 -3.26 -13.72 -3.53
C PRO A 181 -2.32 -14.11 -4.68
N GLY A 182 -2.61 -13.62 -5.87
CA GLY A 182 -1.90 -13.99 -7.10
C GLY A 182 -0.54 -13.31 -7.26
N GLY A 183 -0.37 -12.10 -6.72
CA GLY A 183 0.85 -11.31 -6.88
C GLY A 183 2.15 -12.05 -6.56
N PRO A 184 2.30 -12.70 -5.39
CA PRO A 184 3.51 -13.47 -5.03
C PRO A 184 3.79 -14.66 -5.96
N HIS A 185 2.76 -15.27 -6.54
CA HIS A 185 2.92 -16.37 -7.50
C HIS A 185 3.47 -15.84 -8.83
N ILE A 186 2.88 -14.77 -9.36
CA ILE A 186 3.38 -14.12 -10.58
C ILE A 186 4.83 -13.65 -10.38
N ASP A 187 5.15 -13.00 -9.26
CA ASP A 187 6.51 -12.50 -9.00
C ASP A 187 7.55 -13.62 -9.01
N ARG A 188 7.22 -14.78 -8.42
CA ARG A 188 8.10 -15.95 -8.38
C ARG A 188 8.33 -16.54 -9.78
N HIS A 189 7.27 -16.73 -10.56
CA HIS A 189 7.36 -17.26 -11.92
C HIS A 189 8.05 -16.28 -12.86
N ALA A 190 7.80 -14.98 -12.69
CA ALA A 190 8.42 -13.93 -13.51
C ALA A 190 9.97 -13.92 -13.41
N GLN A 191 10.55 -14.40 -12.31
CA GLN A 191 12.00 -14.52 -12.16
C GLN A 191 12.63 -15.65 -12.99
N LEU A 192 11.80 -16.56 -13.53
CA LEU A 192 12.25 -17.73 -14.30
C LEU A 192 12.03 -17.56 -15.80
N GLY A 193 11.16 -16.63 -16.22
CA GLY A 193 10.75 -16.44 -17.61
C GLY A 193 11.50 -15.31 -18.34
N ASP A 194 11.28 -15.25 -19.65
CA ASP A 194 11.75 -14.16 -20.51
C ASP A 194 10.74 -13.01 -20.52
N PRO A 195 11.11 -11.78 -20.04
CA PRO A 195 10.22 -10.63 -20.02
C PRO A 195 9.83 -10.12 -21.42
N HIS A 196 10.50 -10.59 -22.49
CA HIS A 196 10.25 -10.17 -23.86
C HIS A 196 9.60 -11.25 -24.73
N ALA A 197 9.30 -12.43 -24.17
CA ALA A 197 8.69 -13.54 -24.91
C ALA A 197 7.30 -13.20 -25.45
N ILE A 198 6.52 -12.39 -24.71
CA ILE A 198 5.14 -12.05 -25.05
C ILE A 198 4.99 -10.53 -25.09
N LYS A 199 4.36 -10.03 -26.14
CA LYS A 199 4.08 -8.61 -26.27
C LYS A 199 2.87 -8.21 -25.41
N VAL A 200 3.12 -7.75 -24.19
CA VAL A 200 2.11 -7.20 -23.30
C VAL A 200 2.00 -5.68 -23.51
N PRO A 201 0.80 -5.11 -23.69
CA PRO A 201 0.63 -3.68 -23.95
C PRO A 201 0.95 -2.85 -22.70
N GLN A 202 1.53 -1.67 -22.92
CA GLN A 202 1.77 -0.66 -21.87
C GLN A 202 0.62 0.36 -21.88
N GLY A 203 -0.32 0.25 -20.95
CA GLY A 203 -1.52 1.09 -20.88
C GLY A 203 -1.18 2.59 -20.75
N LEU A 204 -1.89 3.45 -21.48
CA LEU A 204 -1.80 4.92 -21.44
C LEU A 204 -0.37 5.49 -21.58
N THR A 205 0.52 4.81 -22.32
CA THR A 205 1.89 5.30 -22.52
C THR A 205 2.12 5.91 -23.92
N GLN A 206 1.24 5.62 -24.89
CA GLN A 206 1.42 6.00 -26.28
C GLN A 206 0.18 6.68 -26.88
N GLY A 207 0.39 7.41 -27.98
CA GLY A 207 -0.66 8.06 -28.75
C GLY A 207 -1.37 9.18 -28.01
N LYS A 208 -2.56 9.53 -28.48
CA LYS A 208 -3.37 10.64 -27.92
C LYS A 208 -3.78 10.39 -26.47
N ALA A 209 -4.14 9.16 -26.13
CA ALA A 209 -4.52 8.81 -24.76
C ALA A 209 -3.36 8.99 -23.77
N GLY A 210 -2.14 8.55 -24.11
CA GLY A 210 -0.97 8.76 -23.28
C GLY A 210 -0.59 10.23 -23.09
N GLN A 211 -0.90 11.09 -24.08
CA GLN A 211 -0.69 12.55 -23.97
C GLN A 211 -1.73 13.21 -23.07
N GLN A 212 -2.99 12.75 -23.13
CA GLN A 212 -4.08 13.28 -22.29
C GLN A 212 -3.99 12.84 -20.83
N HIS A 213 -3.40 11.67 -20.57
CA HIS A 213 -3.26 11.07 -19.26
C HIS A 213 -1.78 10.81 -18.91
N PRO A 214 -0.96 11.87 -18.80
CA PRO A 214 0.50 11.73 -18.68
C PRO A 214 0.93 11.01 -17.40
N TYR A 215 0.13 11.05 -16.35
CA TYR A 215 0.42 10.50 -15.03
C TYR A 215 -0.58 9.43 -14.57
N ASP A 216 -1.75 9.33 -15.23
CA ASP A 216 -2.76 8.33 -14.89
C ASP A 216 -2.36 6.94 -15.41
N PHE A 217 -2.89 5.90 -14.76
CA PHE A 217 -2.62 4.50 -15.06
C PHE A 217 -3.87 3.80 -15.63
N SER A 218 -3.68 2.68 -16.30
CA SER A 218 -4.76 1.79 -16.76
C SER A 218 -4.20 0.40 -16.99
N PHE A 219 -4.80 -0.61 -16.37
CA PHE A 219 -4.35 -1.99 -16.41
C PHE A 219 -5.42 -2.99 -16.89
N SER A 220 -6.69 -2.58 -17.02
CA SER A 220 -7.75 -3.46 -17.52
C SER A 220 -7.49 -3.96 -18.95
N GLY A 221 -6.89 -3.10 -19.80
CA GLY A 221 -6.45 -3.46 -21.14
C GLY A 221 -5.29 -4.46 -21.15
N VAL A 222 -4.38 -4.37 -20.19
CA VAL A 222 -3.26 -5.30 -20.01
C VAL A 222 -3.78 -6.69 -19.69
N LYS A 223 -4.65 -6.82 -18.68
CA LYS A 223 -5.31 -8.08 -18.30
C LYS A 223 -6.04 -8.70 -19.50
N THR A 224 -6.80 -7.89 -20.24
CA THR A 224 -7.59 -8.36 -21.39
C THR A 224 -6.70 -8.87 -22.52
N ALA A 225 -5.57 -8.22 -22.78
CA ALA A 225 -4.62 -8.65 -23.79
C ALA A 225 -3.97 -10.01 -23.43
N VAL A 226 -3.56 -10.17 -22.17
CA VAL A 226 -2.99 -11.44 -21.69
C VAL A 226 -4.05 -12.56 -21.76
N ALA A 227 -5.28 -12.29 -21.33
CA ALA A 227 -6.36 -13.28 -21.39
C ALA A 227 -6.60 -13.78 -22.83
N ARG A 228 -6.73 -12.85 -23.79
CA ARG A 228 -6.91 -13.20 -25.21
C ARG A 228 -5.74 -14.00 -25.76
N TRP A 229 -4.53 -13.61 -25.42
CA TRP A 229 -3.34 -14.36 -25.86
C TRP A 229 -3.34 -15.78 -25.32
N ILE A 230 -3.68 -16.00 -24.04
CA ILE A 230 -3.80 -17.34 -23.44
C ILE A 230 -4.89 -18.16 -24.19
N GLU A 231 -6.07 -17.58 -24.41
CA GLU A 231 -7.18 -18.25 -25.14
C GLU A 231 -6.76 -18.65 -26.57
N GLU A 232 -6.03 -17.79 -27.29
CA GLU A 232 -5.51 -18.07 -28.62
C GLU A 232 -4.51 -19.22 -28.62
N GLN A 233 -3.58 -19.27 -27.65
CA GLN A 233 -2.63 -20.38 -27.51
C GLN A 233 -3.34 -21.70 -27.22
N GLN A 234 -4.31 -21.69 -26.30
CA GLN A 234 -5.09 -22.88 -25.96
C GLN A 234 -5.92 -23.38 -27.15
N ALA A 235 -6.53 -22.49 -27.93
CA ALA A 235 -7.27 -22.84 -29.14
C ALA A 235 -6.39 -23.48 -30.21
N GLN A 236 -5.10 -23.15 -30.25
CA GLN A 236 -4.10 -23.72 -31.15
C GLN A 236 -3.49 -25.04 -30.60
N GLY A 237 -3.84 -25.42 -29.38
CA GLY A 237 -3.28 -26.61 -28.72
C GLY A 237 -1.87 -26.42 -28.20
N ASN A 238 -1.41 -25.17 -28.06
CA ASN A 238 -0.10 -24.86 -27.51
C ASN A 238 -0.11 -24.94 -25.99
N GLU A 239 1.01 -25.34 -25.41
CA GLU A 239 1.26 -25.21 -23.97
C GLU A 239 1.49 -23.73 -23.61
N ILE A 240 0.95 -23.30 -22.47
CA ILE A 240 1.13 -21.92 -21.99
C ILE A 240 2.49 -21.84 -21.25
N PRO A 241 3.45 -21.05 -21.74
CA PRO A 241 4.71 -20.81 -21.05
C PRO A 241 4.49 -19.86 -19.85
N VAL A 242 4.05 -20.41 -18.72
CA VAL A 242 3.59 -19.67 -17.55
C VAL A 242 4.63 -18.68 -17.05
N ASP A 243 5.91 -19.09 -17.00
CA ASP A 243 6.99 -18.23 -16.54
C ASP A 243 7.16 -16.99 -17.44
N ASP A 244 7.11 -17.19 -18.76
CA ASP A 244 7.23 -16.10 -19.74
C ASP A 244 6.04 -15.16 -19.71
N VAL A 245 4.81 -15.71 -19.51
CA VAL A 245 3.61 -14.86 -19.32
C VAL A 245 3.76 -13.97 -18.10
N CYS A 246 4.20 -14.55 -16.98
CA CYS A 246 4.44 -13.82 -15.74
C CYS A 246 5.54 -12.77 -15.89
N ALA A 247 6.66 -13.12 -16.53
CA ALA A 247 7.77 -12.20 -16.75
C ALA A 247 7.40 -11.03 -17.65
N SER A 248 6.73 -11.29 -18.78
CA SER A 248 6.30 -10.26 -19.73
C SER A 248 5.23 -9.33 -19.13
N LEU A 249 4.30 -9.87 -18.33
CA LEU A 249 3.33 -9.08 -17.58
C LEU A 249 4.03 -8.15 -16.58
N ALA A 250 4.92 -8.71 -15.76
CA ALA A 250 5.61 -7.98 -14.70
C ALA A 250 6.48 -6.86 -15.27
N ASP A 251 7.24 -7.12 -16.34
CA ASP A 251 8.06 -6.10 -17.00
C ASP A 251 7.18 -4.97 -17.60
N SER A 252 6.09 -5.32 -18.28
CA SER A 252 5.19 -4.31 -18.87
C SER A 252 4.62 -3.38 -17.79
N VAL A 253 4.09 -3.94 -16.69
CA VAL A 253 3.50 -3.15 -15.60
C VAL A 253 4.57 -2.32 -14.88
N ALA A 254 5.71 -2.92 -14.53
CA ALA A 254 6.81 -2.21 -13.88
C ALA A 254 7.34 -1.06 -14.75
N THR A 255 7.45 -1.28 -16.06
CA THR A 255 7.88 -0.24 -17.01
C THR A 255 6.92 0.94 -17.06
N VAL A 256 5.60 0.69 -17.08
CA VAL A 256 4.59 1.77 -17.06
C VAL A 256 4.67 2.57 -15.76
N LEU A 257 4.74 1.89 -14.63
CA LEU A 257 4.83 2.52 -13.31
C LEU A 257 6.09 3.38 -13.20
N ALA A 258 7.26 2.84 -13.59
CA ALA A 258 8.52 3.56 -13.52
C ALA A 258 8.56 4.78 -14.46
N LYS A 259 8.14 4.64 -15.71
CA LYS A 259 8.10 5.77 -16.66
C LYS A 259 7.25 6.93 -16.18
N LYS A 260 6.05 6.64 -15.65
CA LYS A 260 5.14 7.69 -15.17
C LYS A 260 5.61 8.30 -13.85
N ALA A 261 6.22 7.51 -12.96
CA ALA A 261 6.83 8.03 -11.74
C ALA A 261 8.01 8.96 -12.05
N MET A 262 8.93 8.59 -12.94
CA MET A 262 10.04 9.47 -13.33
C MET A 262 9.57 10.72 -14.03
N ARG A 263 8.55 10.63 -14.89
CA ARG A 263 7.94 11.82 -15.51
C ARG A 263 7.34 12.76 -14.46
N GLY A 264 6.74 12.21 -13.39
CA GLY A 264 6.29 13.01 -12.25
C GLY A 264 7.45 13.67 -11.53
N CYS A 265 8.53 12.94 -11.26
CA CYS A 265 9.73 13.50 -10.63
C CYS A 265 10.32 14.65 -11.46
N GLU A 266 10.38 14.52 -12.77
CA GLU A 266 10.79 15.60 -13.66
C GLU A 266 9.88 16.83 -13.55
N GLN A 267 8.56 16.64 -13.58
CA GLN A 267 7.57 17.72 -13.55
C GLN A 267 7.63 18.54 -12.27
N TYR A 268 7.87 17.88 -11.13
CA TYR A 268 7.91 18.51 -9.79
C TYR A 268 9.34 18.78 -9.31
N ASP A 269 10.36 18.62 -10.16
CA ASP A 269 11.78 18.67 -9.81
C ASP A 269 12.15 17.83 -8.58
N SER A 270 11.41 16.77 -8.33
CA SER A 270 11.60 15.88 -7.20
C SER A 270 12.84 15.00 -7.39
N LYS A 271 13.71 14.98 -6.38
CA LYS A 271 14.90 14.12 -6.34
C LYS A 271 14.67 12.86 -5.51
N THR A 272 13.46 12.68 -4.96
CA THR A 272 13.10 11.52 -4.13
C THR A 272 11.76 10.96 -4.57
N LEU A 273 11.75 9.65 -4.87
CA LEU A 273 10.55 8.86 -5.11
C LEU A 273 10.36 7.86 -3.98
N ILE A 274 9.27 7.99 -3.24
CA ILE A 274 8.85 7.00 -2.25
C ILE A 274 7.92 6.00 -2.91
N VAL A 275 8.05 4.71 -2.57
CA VAL A 275 7.16 3.66 -3.07
C VAL A 275 6.47 2.99 -1.90
N GLY A 276 5.13 2.93 -1.92
CA GLY A 276 4.31 2.35 -0.86
C GLY A 276 3.25 1.39 -1.39
N GLY A 277 2.62 0.65 -0.47
CA GLY A 277 1.59 -0.34 -0.76
C GLY A 277 2.14 -1.75 -1.01
N GLY A 278 1.29 -2.77 -0.83
CA GLY A 278 1.68 -4.18 -0.86
C GLY A 278 2.39 -4.62 -2.14
N PHE A 279 2.04 -4.05 -3.29
CA PHE A 279 2.68 -4.36 -4.57
C PHE A 279 4.12 -3.81 -4.66
N SER A 280 4.53 -2.90 -3.78
CA SER A 280 5.93 -2.47 -3.67
C SER A 280 6.89 -3.60 -3.24
N ALA A 281 6.36 -4.74 -2.79
CA ALA A 281 7.14 -5.95 -2.53
C ALA A 281 7.56 -6.69 -3.82
N ASN A 282 6.92 -6.43 -4.97
CA ASN A 282 7.22 -7.08 -6.25
C ASN A 282 8.67 -6.81 -6.67
N SER A 283 9.41 -7.89 -6.95
CA SER A 283 10.85 -7.82 -7.23
C SER A 283 11.19 -7.11 -8.54
N GLN A 284 10.37 -7.31 -9.57
CA GLN A 284 10.54 -6.69 -10.89
C GLN A 284 10.30 -5.17 -10.81
N LEU A 285 9.23 -4.74 -10.10
CA LEU A 285 8.96 -3.33 -9.90
C LEU A 285 10.11 -2.65 -9.13
N ARG A 286 10.59 -3.27 -8.05
CA ARG A 286 11.71 -2.74 -7.27
C ARG A 286 12.97 -2.56 -8.12
N ALA A 287 13.34 -3.61 -8.87
CA ALA A 287 14.51 -3.56 -9.73
C ALA A 287 14.39 -2.45 -10.79
N LYS A 288 13.24 -2.37 -11.46
CA LYS A 288 13.00 -1.37 -12.49
C LYS A 288 13.01 0.06 -11.95
N LEU A 289 12.39 0.31 -10.80
CA LEU A 289 12.37 1.64 -10.19
C LEU A 289 13.77 2.09 -9.74
N LEU A 290 14.57 1.18 -9.15
CA LEU A 290 15.94 1.49 -8.75
C LEU A 290 16.84 1.78 -9.95
N GLU A 291 16.73 0.97 -11.03
CA GLU A 291 17.43 1.16 -12.29
C GLU A 291 17.14 2.54 -12.90
N VAL A 292 15.86 2.81 -13.17
CA VAL A 292 15.43 4.04 -13.84
C VAL A 292 15.63 5.27 -12.94
N GLY A 293 15.44 5.13 -11.62
CA GLY A 293 15.75 6.18 -10.65
C GLY A 293 17.22 6.60 -10.70
N ALA A 294 18.14 5.64 -10.75
CA ALA A 294 19.58 5.93 -10.88
C ALA A 294 19.91 6.65 -12.20
N GLU A 295 19.29 6.26 -13.33
CA GLU A 295 19.45 6.92 -14.62
C GLU A 295 18.99 8.38 -14.62
N HIS A 296 17.92 8.70 -13.85
CA HIS A 296 17.35 10.04 -13.76
C HIS A 296 17.88 10.86 -12.57
N GLY A 297 18.79 10.31 -11.76
CA GLY A 297 19.32 10.97 -10.57
C GLY A 297 18.26 11.16 -9.46
N VAL A 298 17.28 10.24 -9.38
CA VAL A 298 16.22 10.20 -8.39
C VAL A 298 16.51 9.12 -7.36
N GLU A 299 16.54 9.49 -6.07
CA GLU A 299 16.63 8.52 -4.97
C GLU A 299 15.30 7.78 -4.81
N VAL A 300 15.29 6.48 -5.04
CA VAL A 300 14.10 5.64 -4.87
C VAL A 300 14.12 4.98 -3.49
N ARG A 301 13.12 5.29 -2.65
CA ARG A 301 12.96 4.77 -1.30
C ARG A 301 11.83 3.76 -1.25
N VAL A 302 12.17 2.47 -1.14
CA VAL A 302 11.19 1.38 -1.02
C VAL A 302 11.34 0.74 0.35
N PRO A 303 10.27 0.55 1.13
CA PRO A 303 10.39 -0.01 2.48
C PRO A 303 10.86 -1.45 2.45
N GLN A 304 11.36 -1.95 3.60
CA GLN A 304 11.67 -3.37 3.77
C GLN A 304 10.42 -4.21 3.54
N LEU A 305 10.57 -5.43 3.01
CA LEU A 305 9.47 -6.32 2.62
C LEU A 305 8.40 -6.47 3.71
N LYS A 306 8.81 -6.61 4.97
CA LYS A 306 7.92 -6.74 6.13
C LYS A 306 7.07 -5.49 6.44
N LEU A 307 7.36 -4.36 5.80
CA LEU A 307 6.65 -3.09 5.98
C LEU A 307 5.89 -2.66 4.71
N CYS A 308 5.91 -3.47 3.64
CA CYS A 308 5.20 -3.18 2.40
C CYS A 308 3.70 -3.47 2.51
N THR A 309 3.32 -4.56 3.18
CA THR A 309 1.92 -4.95 3.41
C THR A 309 1.35 -4.20 4.61
N ASP A 310 0.04 -4.35 4.82
CA ASP A 310 -0.68 -3.68 5.91
C ASP A 310 -0.08 -4.04 7.27
N ASN A 311 0.17 -3.03 8.09
CA ASN A 311 0.80 -3.18 9.39
C ASN A 311 0.51 -1.97 10.30
N GLY A 312 0.66 -2.14 11.62
CA GLY A 312 0.44 -1.04 12.55
C GLY A 312 1.51 0.06 12.53
N ALA A 313 2.73 -0.28 12.04
CA ALA A 313 3.84 0.68 12.04
C ALA A 313 3.62 1.83 11.05
N MET A 314 2.94 1.59 9.92
CA MET A 314 2.57 2.64 8.96
C MET A 314 1.57 3.63 9.55
N VAL A 315 0.63 3.13 10.35
CA VAL A 315 -0.37 3.93 11.04
C VAL A 315 0.27 4.73 12.17
N ALA A 316 1.13 4.08 12.98
CA ALA A 316 1.86 4.73 14.04
C ALA A 316 2.78 5.83 13.51
N MET A 317 3.50 5.59 12.39
CA MET A 317 4.43 6.57 11.82
C MET A 317 3.69 7.80 11.28
N LEU A 318 2.54 7.62 10.62
CA LEU A 318 1.72 8.77 10.22
C LEU A 318 1.18 9.52 11.45
N GLY A 319 0.78 8.80 12.50
CA GLY A 319 0.42 9.39 13.79
C GLY A 319 1.55 10.22 14.40
N VAL A 320 2.80 9.73 14.35
CA VAL A 320 3.99 10.48 14.79
C VAL A 320 4.13 11.78 14.01
N ASN A 321 3.98 11.73 12.67
CA ASN A 321 4.06 12.94 11.84
C ASN A 321 2.99 13.98 12.22
N LEU A 322 1.76 13.54 12.49
CA LEU A 322 0.67 14.45 12.90
C LEU A 322 0.97 15.11 14.26
N VAL A 323 1.46 14.33 15.24
CA VAL A 323 1.83 14.84 16.57
C VAL A 323 3.00 15.82 16.47
N GLU A 324 4.07 15.48 15.74
CA GLU A 324 5.24 16.34 15.56
C GLU A 324 4.89 17.65 14.82
N ALA A 325 3.97 17.56 13.85
CA ALA A 325 3.47 18.73 13.13
C ALA A 325 2.48 19.59 13.94
N GLY A 326 2.09 19.17 15.14
CA GLY A 326 1.11 19.90 15.98
C GLY A 326 -0.30 19.90 15.38
N VAL A 327 -0.64 18.91 14.57
CA VAL A 327 -2.01 18.73 14.06
C VAL A 327 -2.93 18.37 15.24
N ALA A 328 -4.09 19.00 15.31
CA ALA A 328 -5.05 18.71 16.36
C ALA A 328 -5.53 17.25 16.30
N PRO A 329 -5.70 16.58 17.46
CA PRO A 329 -6.31 15.26 17.50
C PRO A 329 -7.69 15.26 16.82
N SER A 330 -8.06 14.12 16.25
CA SER A 330 -9.39 13.93 15.67
C SER A 330 -10.48 14.10 16.74
N ASN A 331 -11.63 14.69 16.37
CA ASN A 331 -12.76 14.76 17.28
C ASN A 331 -13.20 13.32 17.65
N PRO A 332 -13.41 12.99 18.95
CA PRO A 332 -13.80 11.63 19.36
C PRO A 332 -15.01 11.03 18.66
N ASP A 333 -15.90 11.85 18.08
CA ASP A 333 -17.08 11.40 17.34
C ASP A 333 -16.87 11.23 15.82
N PHE A 334 -15.61 11.37 15.31
CA PHE A 334 -15.34 11.14 13.90
C PHE A 334 -15.86 9.77 13.43
N ALA A 335 -16.38 9.70 12.20
CA ALA A 335 -16.86 8.46 11.60
C ALA A 335 -15.76 7.82 10.73
N ILE A 336 -15.90 6.52 10.45
CA ILE A 336 -15.13 5.87 9.40
C ILE A 336 -15.48 6.47 8.04
N ASP A 337 -14.52 6.46 7.11
CA ASP A 337 -14.74 6.87 5.71
C ASP A 337 -14.15 5.80 4.78
N SER A 338 -14.99 4.85 4.34
CA SER A 338 -14.57 3.73 3.48
C SER A 338 -14.06 4.17 2.11
N ALA A 339 -14.31 5.42 1.71
CA ALA A 339 -13.87 6.04 0.47
C ALA A 339 -13.00 7.29 0.71
N MET A 340 -12.31 7.34 1.85
CA MET A 340 -11.48 8.49 2.26
C MET A 340 -10.53 8.90 1.13
N PRO A 341 -10.62 10.14 0.64
CA PRO A 341 -9.78 10.59 -0.48
C PRO A 341 -8.32 10.71 -0.07
N LEU A 342 -7.40 10.49 -1.02
CA LEU A 342 -5.95 10.53 -0.79
C LEU A 342 -5.44 11.90 -0.31
N THR A 343 -6.17 12.98 -0.57
CA THR A 343 -5.84 14.34 -0.11
C THR A 343 -6.24 14.60 1.33
N LYS A 344 -7.04 13.72 1.95
CA LYS A 344 -7.44 13.82 3.35
C LYS A 344 -6.54 12.94 4.21
N ILE A 345 -5.65 13.53 4.98
CA ILE A 345 -4.61 12.82 5.73
C ILE A 345 -5.15 12.28 7.07
N SER A 346 -6.00 13.04 7.74
CA SER A 346 -6.63 12.65 9.02
C SER A 346 -8.07 13.15 9.14
N MET A 347 -8.81 12.60 10.13
CA MET A 347 -10.20 12.92 10.45
C MET A 347 -10.30 14.17 11.34
#